data_a7159efec0ce4916dc2f672fe46396d4
#
_entry.id   a7159efec0ce4916dc2f672fe46396d4
#
_cell.length_a   1.000
_cell.length_b   1.000
_cell.length_c   1.000
_cell.angle_alpha   90.00
_cell.angle_beta   90.00
_cell.angle_gamma   90.00
#
_symmetry.space_group_name_H-M   'P 1'
#
loop_
_entity.id
_entity.type
_entity.pdbx_description
1 polymer ?
#
loop_
_entity_poly.entity_id
_entity_poly.type
_entity_poly.pdbx_seq_one_letter_code
_entity_poly.pdbx_strand_id
1 'polypeptide(L)'
;MQSTLSAVDVSAPTESSSTAVSWGPIVAGAFAASTLTLILMLLGSGLGLTMVSPWSGLSTSVTTFAASTAAWLIIVQWLSSAVGGYLAGRLRTKWVGVHTDEVFFRDTAHGFLAWALATLLVAGVLGSALSAAVGTGVHAASTVASGAAMGASAGATANAGGAATDNATSYLVDALFRPADAARLAAANPESDAAATAQASRILIASAAAGEVSADDKTYLSQLVAARTGLSEPDARARVDAVLARVEEAKVQAQQAADTARKAGATFALLGALSLVVGAFIASAAAALGGRQRDDEEAVFL
;
A
#
# COMPACT_ATOMS: atom_id res chain seq x y z
N MET A 1 84.23 -21.37 12.45
CA MET A 1 82.93 -21.97 12.11
C MET A 1 81.85 -20.95 12.55
N GLN A 2 81.36 -20.14 11.63
CA GLN A 2 80.26 -19.22 11.86
C GLN A 2 79.03 -19.87 11.32
N SER A 3 78.09 -20.18 12.22
CA SER A 3 76.74 -20.67 11.88
C SER A 3 75.91 -19.51 11.39
N THR A 4 75.63 -19.44 10.11
CA THR A 4 74.60 -18.57 9.55
C THR A 4 73.24 -19.13 9.90
N LEU A 5 72.60 -18.53 10.93
CA LEU A 5 71.16 -18.74 11.18
C LEU A 5 70.42 -18.07 10.02
N SER A 6 69.87 -18.87 9.13
CA SER A 6 68.89 -18.37 8.15
C SER A 6 67.69 -17.82 8.91
N ALA A 7 67.47 -16.51 8.82
CA ALA A 7 66.21 -15.92 9.23
C ALA A 7 65.10 -16.54 8.37
N VAL A 8 64.24 -17.35 8.99
CA VAL A 8 62.96 -17.73 8.39
C VAL A 8 62.17 -16.43 8.24
N ASP A 9 62.07 -16.00 7.00
CA ASP A 9 61.23 -14.87 6.63
C ASP A 9 59.77 -15.30 6.85
N VAL A 10 59.24 -15.01 8.04
CA VAL A 10 57.82 -15.16 8.32
C VAL A 10 57.14 -14.02 7.61
N SER A 11 56.88 -14.19 6.32
CA SER A 11 56.00 -13.33 5.56
C SER A 11 54.64 -13.36 6.24
N ALA A 12 54.23 -12.24 6.86
CA ALA A 12 52.89 -12.05 7.40
C ALA A 12 51.89 -12.37 6.27
N PRO A 13 50.81 -13.09 6.56
CA PRO A 13 49.79 -13.38 5.54
C PRO A 13 49.31 -12.07 4.96
N THR A 14 49.70 -11.78 3.71
CA THR A 14 49.15 -10.63 2.97
C THR A 14 47.67 -10.91 2.72
N GLU A 15 46.82 -10.05 3.25
CA GLU A 15 45.40 -10.10 2.90
C GLU A 15 45.24 -10.14 1.38
N SER A 16 44.39 -11.04 0.88
CA SER A 16 44.14 -11.14 -0.56
C SER A 16 43.56 -9.83 -1.05
N SER A 17 44.08 -9.25 -2.12
CA SER A 17 43.58 -8.02 -2.74
C SER A 17 42.18 -8.18 -3.40
N SER A 18 41.54 -9.34 -3.26
CA SER A 18 40.20 -9.58 -3.72
C SER A 18 39.18 -8.86 -2.83
N THR A 19 38.29 -8.06 -3.43
CA THR A 19 37.23 -7.38 -2.70
C THR A 19 36.34 -8.37 -1.96
N ALA A 20 36.05 -8.11 -0.69
CA ALA A 20 35.20 -8.97 0.15
C ALA A 20 33.73 -9.05 -0.33
N VAL A 21 33.32 -8.17 -1.25
CA VAL A 21 31.96 -8.10 -1.80
C VAL A 21 31.99 -8.40 -3.30
N SER A 22 31.22 -9.40 -3.71
CA SER A 22 31.05 -9.81 -5.12
C SER A 22 29.71 -9.27 -5.65
N TRP A 23 29.73 -8.12 -6.32
CA TRP A 23 28.52 -7.45 -6.79
C TRP A 23 27.75 -8.23 -7.87
N GLY A 24 28.43 -8.99 -8.74
CA GLY A 24 27.77 -9.77 -9.78
C GLY A 24 26.71 -10.74 -9.24
N PRO A 25 27.05 -11.66 -8.34
CA PRO A 25 26.10 -12.55 -7.69
C PRO A 25 25.00 -11.84 -6.90
N ILE A 26 25.31 -10.73 -6.20
CA ILE A 26 24.34 -9.92 -5.46
C ILE A 26 23.28 -9.36 -6.42
N VAL A 27 23.72 -8.75 -7.51
CA VAL A 27 22.83 -8.15 -8.52
C VAL A 27 22.00 -9.25 -9.22
N ALA A 28 22.61 -10.37 -9.59
CA ALA A 28 21.89 -11.49 -10.18
C ALA A 28 20.80 -12.06 -9.24
N GLY A 29 21.13 -12.26 -7.96
CA GLY A 29 20.18 -12.68 -6.94
C GLY A 29 19.05 -11.66 -6.73
N ALA A 30 19.38 -10.37 -6.73
CA ALA A 30 18.39 -9.30 -6.59
C ALA A 30 17.42 -9.25 -7.77
N PHE A 31 17.90 -9.35 -9.01
CA PHE A 31 17.04 -9.40 -10.19
C PHE A 31 16.15 -10.63 -10.20
N ALA A 32 16.69 -11.80 -9.84
CA ALA A 32 15.89 -13.02 -9.75
C ALA A 32 14.78 -12.91 -8.70
N ALA A 33 15.08 -12.39 -7.50
CA ALA A 33 14.10 -12.14 -6.46
C ALA A 33 13.03 -11.14 -6.91
N SER A 34 13.43 -10.02 -7.51
CA SER A 34 12.52 -8.98 -7.99
C SER A 34 11.59 -9.51 -9.09
N THR A 35 12.13 -10.23 -10.05
CA THR A 35 11.34 -10.82 -11.13
C THR A 35 10.36 -11.85 -10.61
N LEU A 36 10.77 -12.73 -9.70
CA LEU A 36 9.88 -13.70 -9.07
C LEU A 36 8.78 -13.01 -8.27
N THR A 37 9.12 -11.96 -7.51
CA THR A 37 8.13 -11.14 -6.80
C THR A 37 7.08 -10.58 -7.76
N LEU A 38 7.49 -9.99 -8.88
CA LEU A 38 6.55 -9.42 -9.86
C LEU A 38 5.64 -10.50 -10.48
N ILE A 39 6.20 -11.65 -10.84
CA ILE A 39 5.41 -12.79 -11.38
C ILE A 39 4.38 -13.26 -10.36
N LEU A 40 4.79 -13.48 -9.11
CA LEU A 40 3.90 -13.95 -8.05
C LEU A 40 2.86 -12.88 -7.67
N MET A 41 3.19 -11.60 -7.72
CA MET A 41 2.24 -10.50 -7.52
C MET A 41 1.19 -10.47 -8.62
N LEU A 42 1.57 -10.63 -9.89
CA LEU A 42 0.63 -10.74 -11.01
C LEU A 42 -0.28 -11.96 -10.86
N LEU A 43 0.27 -13.11 -10.49
CA LEU A 43 -0.51 -14.32 -10.23
C LEU A 43 -1.49 -14.10 -9.07
N GLY A 44 -1.03 -13.54 -7.96
CA GLY A 44 -1.87 -13.22 -6.81
C GLY A 44 -2.97 -12.21 -7.13
N SER A 45 -2.69 -11.21 -7.96
CA SER A 45 -3.70 -10.27 -8.45
C SER A 45 -4.77 -10.98 -9.27
N GLY A 46 -4.38 -11.88 -10.19
CA GLY A 46 -5.30 -12.69 -10.97
C GLY A 46 -6.21 -13.56 -10.10
N LEU A 47 -5.61 -14.28 -9.13
CA LEU A 47 -6.37 -15.09 -8.17
C LEU A 47 -7.28 -14.23 -7.29
N GLY A 48 -6.81 -13.06 -6.83
CA GLY A 48 -7.59 -12.13 -6.02
C GLY A 48 -8.83 -11.60 -6.75
N LEU A 49 -8.72 -11.31 -8.06
CA LEU A 49 -9.86 -10.87 -8.87
C LEU A 49 -10.95 -11.93 -8.97
N THR A 50 -10.64 -13.22 -8.90
CA THR A 50 -11.66 -14.29 -8.90
C THR A 50 -12.46 -14.34 -7.59
N MET A 51 -11.97 -13.74 -6.52
CA MET A 51 -12.65 -13.68 -5.21
C MET A 51 -13.62 -12.50 -5.08
N VAL A 52 -13.56 -11.56 -6.03
CA VAL A 52 -14.41 -10.35 -6.04
C VAL A 52 -15.38 -10.42 -7.21
N SER A 53 -16.66 -10.30 -6.92
CA SER A 53 -17.73 -10.31 -7.93
C SER A 53 -18.36 -8.90 -8.04
N PRO A 54 -18.69 -8.43 -9.26
CA PRO A 54 -19.48 -7.20 -9.42
C PRO A 54 -20.95 -7.38 -9.00
N TRP A 55 -21.39 -8.62 -8.79
CA TRP A 55 -22.76 -8.94 -8.39
C TRP A 55 -22.87 -8.98 -6.87
N SER A 56 -23.87 -8.29 -6.31
CA SER A 56 -24.10 -8.26 -4.88
C SER A 56 -24.29 -9.67 -4.29
N GLY A 57 -23.60 -9.94 -3.17
CA GLY A 57 -23.70 -11.21 -2.45
C GLY A 57 -22.83 -12.36 -2.95
N LEU A 58 -22.12 -12.21 -4.09
CA LEU A 58 -21.25 -13.27 -4.64
C LEU A 58 -19.76 -13.07 -4.34
N SER A 59 -19.38 -11.98 -3.71
CA SER A 59 -18.00 -11.73 -3.31
C SER A 59 -17.65 -12.47 -2.03
N THR A 60 -16.41 -12.91 -1.92
CA THR A 60 -15.83 -13.38 -0.66
C THR A 60 -15.87 -12.27 0.41
N SER A 61 -15.99 -12.64 1.69
CA SER A 61 -15.98 -11.66 2.76
C SER A 61 -14.69 -10.84 2.78
N VAL A 62 -14.78 -9.57 3.15
CA VAL A 62 -13.62 -8.66 3.23
C VAL A 62 -12.53 -9.25 4.14
N THR A 63 -12.92 -9.88 5.23
CA THR A 63 -11.97 -10.51 6.18
C THR A 63 -11.23 -11.68 5.54
N THR A 64 -11.93 -12.57 4.84
CA THR A 64 -11.32 -13.72 4.13
C THR A 64 -10.40 -13.24 3.02
N PHE A 65 -10.83 -12.24 2.25
CA PHE A 65 -10.00 -11.64 1.20
C PHE A 65 -8.72 -11.01 1.77
N ALA A 66 -8.82 -10.23 2.85
CA ALA A 66 -7.67 -9.62 3.50
C ALA A 66 -6.70 -10.66 4.08
N ALA A 67 -7.22 -11.71 4.74
CA ALA A 67 -6.40 -12.79 5.30
C ALA A 67 -5.67 -13.59 4.20
N SER A 68 -6.34 -13.96 3.11
CA SER A 68 -5.71 -14.67 1.99
C SER A 68 -4.66 -13.82 1.29
N THR A 69 -4.92 -12.52 1.11
CA THR A 69 -3.95 -11.56 0.55
C THR A 69 -2.72 -11.46 1.44
N ALA A 70 -2.88 -11.32 2.75
CA ALA A 70 -1.76 -11.25 3.69
C ALA A 70 -0.91 -12.53 3.65
N ALA A 71 -1.54 -13.71 3.67
CA ALA A 71 -0.84 -14.99 3.56
C ALA A 71 -0.08 -15.10 2.22
N TRP A 72 -0.70 -14.69 1.11
CA TRP A 72 -0.05 -14.69 -0.19
C TRP A 72 1.19 -13.79 -0.23
N LEU A 73 1.10 -12.58 0.31
CA LEU A 73 2.22 -11.64 0.36
C LEU A 73 3.41 -12.17 1.18
N ILE A 74 3.13 -12.88 2.30
CA ILE A 74 4.16 -13.56 3.09
C ILE A 74 4.86 -14.64 2.24
N ILE A 75 4.09 -15.47 1.53
CA ILE A 75 4.63 -16.51 0.64
C ILE A 75 5.51 -15.89 -0.44
N VAL A 76 5.02 -14.85 -1.12
CA VAL A 76 5.77 -14.12 -2.15
C VAL A 76 7.09 -13.62 -1.61
N GLN A 77 7.05 -12.94 -0.45
CA GLN A 77 8.23 -12.36 0.19
C GLN A 77 9.27 -13.43 0.56
N TRP A 78 8.85 -14.52 1.19
CA TRP A 78 9.76 -15.56 1.63
C TRP A 78 10.36 -16.36 0.48
N LEU A 79 9.54 -16.72 -0.49
CA LEU A 79 10.00 -17.49 -1.66
C LEU A 79 10.97 -16.68 -2.51
N SER A 80 10.66 -15.42 -2.79
CA SER A 80 11.55 -14.53 -3.54
C SER A 80 12.86 -14.26 -2.80
N SER A 81 12.80 -14.06 -1.48
CA SER A 81 13.98 -13.90 -0.63
C SER A 81 14.88 -15.14 -0.65
N ALA A 82 14.27 -16.34 -0.54
CA ALA A 82 15.02 -17.60 -0.59
C ALA A 82 15.73 -17.80 -1.93
N VAL A 83 15.02 -17.60 -3.05
CA VAL A 83 15.60 -17.77 -4.39
C VAL A 83 16.70 -16.76 -4.66
N GLY A 84 16.46 -15.47 -4.34
CA GLY A 84 17.46 -14.43 -4.54
C GLY A 84 18.71 -14.62 -3.71
N GLY A 85 18.54 -14.95 -2.41
CA GLY A 85 19.66 -15.25 -1.52
C GLY A 85 20.44 -16.48 -1.97
N TYR A 86 19.74 -17.57 -2.28
CA TYR A 86 20.37 -18.80 -2.76
C TYR A 86 21.25 -18.56 -4.02
N LEU A 87 20.72 -17.83 -5.00
CA LEU A 87 21.47 -17.49 -6.20
C LEU A 87 22.68 -16.59 -5.91
N ALA A 88 22.56 -15.64 -4.99
CA ALA A 88 23.66 -14.78 -4.58
C ALA A 88 24.81 -15.59 -3.97
N GLY A 89 24.50 -16.60 -3.16
CA GLY A 89 25.51 -17.51 -2.61
C GLY A 89 26.05 -18.49 -3.64
N ARG A 90 25.19 -19.08 -4.48
CA ARG A 90 25.55 -20.12 -5.45
C ARG A 90 26.40 -19.61 -6.60
N LEU A 91 26.19 -18.38 -7.06
CA LEU A 91 26.87 -17.80 -8.23
C LEU A 91 28.21 -17.11 -7.89
N ARG A 92 28.58 -17.01 -6.61
CA ARG A 92 29.86 -16.41 -6.24
C ARG A 92 31.04 -17.29 -6.61
N THR A 93 32.19 -16.69 -6.78
CA THR A 93 33.47 -17.43 -6.89
C THR A 93 33.89 -17.97 -5.53
N LYS A 94 34.65 -19.11 -5.53
CA LYS A 94 35.16 -19.70 -4.29
C LYS A 94 36.12 -18.76 -3.55
N TRP A 95 35.99 -18.70 -2.25
CA TRP A 95 36.89 -17.95 -1.37
C TRP A 95 38.12 -18.85 -1.04
N VAL A 96 39.20 -18.67 -1.75
CA VAL A 96 40.42 -19.45 -1.53
C VAL A 96 41.25 -18.77 -0.44
N GLY A 97 41.73 -19.54 0.55
CA GLY A 97 42.58 -19.04 1.64
C GLY A 97 41.84 -18.23 2.71
N VAL A 98 40.50 -18.26 2.73
CA VAL A 98 39.68 -17.58 3.73
C VAL A 98 39.18 -18.60 4.75
N HIS A 99 39.16 -18.23 6.05
CA HIS A 99 38.64 -19.08 7.12
C HIS A 99 37.15 -19.38 6.95
N THR A 100 36.70 -20.58 7.33
CA THR A 100 35.34 -21.06 7.09
C THR A 100 34.26 -20.13 7.70
N ASP A 101 34.51 -19.58 8.91
CA ASP A 101 33.58 -18.68 9.56
C ASP A 101 33.43 -17.36 8.79
N GLU A 102 34.52 -16.86 8.22
CA GLU A 102 34.50 -15.67 7.38
C GLU A 102 33.80 -15.93 6.05
N VAL A 103 33.94 -17.11 5.46
CA VAL A 103 33.19 -17.53 4.27
C VAL A 103 31.70 -17.53 4.55
N PHE A 104 31.30 -18.10 5.69
CA PHE A 104 29.87 -18.10 6.12
C PHE A 104 29.32 -16.69 6.30
N PHE A 105 30.11 -15.81 6.96
CA PHE A 105 29.72 -14.41 7.13
C PHE A 105 29.55 -13.69 5.79
N ARG A 106 30.50 -13.84 4.87
CA ARG A 106 30.44 -13.23 3.54
C ARG A 106 29.24 -13.73 2.73
N ASP A 107 28.94 -15.03 2.78
CA ASP A 107 27.78 -15.60 2.11
C ASP A 107 26.46 -15.05 2.65
N THR A 108 26.31 -15.00 3.96
CA THR A 108 25.10 -14.40 4.59
C THR A 108 24.97 -12.92 4.26
N ALA A 109 26.07 -12.18 4.23
CA ALA A 109 26.08 -10.75 3.85
C ALA A 109 25.67 -10.55 2.38
N HIS A 110 26.14 -11.41 1.45
CA HIS A 110 25.73 -11.37 0.05
C HIS A 110 24.22 -11.61 -0.12
N GLY A 111 23.67 -12.58 0.63
CA GLY A 111 22.22 -12.83 0.65
C GLY A 111 21.43 -11.64 1.15
N PHE A 112 21.87 -11.03 2.26
CA PHE A 112 21.27 -9.82 2.79
C PHE A 112 21.30 -8.65 1.78
N LEU A 113 22.46 -8.41 1.14
CA LEU A 113 22.59 -7.35 0.14
C LEU A 113 21.73 -7.62 -1.11
N ALA A 114 21.62 -8.87 -1.56
CA ALA A 114 20.74 -9.23 -2.66
C ALA A 114 19.27 -8.98 -2.31
N TRP A 115 18.85 -9.35 -1.08
CA TRP A 115 17.50 -9.05 -0.58
C TRP A 115 17.23 -7.55 -0.48
N ALA A 116 18.16 -6.78 0.08
CA ALA A 116 18.03 -5.34 0.23
C ALA A 116 17.89 -4.64 -1.15
N LEU A 117 18.74 -5.02 -2.11
CA LEU A 117 18.66 -4.48 -3.47
C LEU A 117 17.36 -4.88 -4.17
N ALA A 118 16.93 -6.14 -4.05
CA ALA A 118 15.64 -6.60 -4.59
C ALA A 118 14.46 -5.81 -4.01
N THR A 119 14.46 -5.60 -2.69
CA THR A 119 13.41 -4.83 -2.00
C THR A 119 13.34 -3.39 -2.52
N LEU A 120 14.48 -2.73 -2.72
CA LEU A 120 14.54 -1.38 -3.29
C LEU A 120 14.07 -1.34 -4.74
N LEU A 121 14.44 -2.33 -5.57
CA LEU A 121 13.98 -2.43 -6.96
C LEU A 121 12.46 -2.60 -7.03
N VAL A 122 11.91 -3.52 -6.25
CA VAL A 122 10.46 -3.76 -6.21
C VAL A 122 9.72 -2.53 -5.70
N ALA A 123 10.21 -1.89 -4.62
CA ALA A 123 9.62 -0.67 -4.10
C ALA A 123 9.63 0.47 -5.12
N GLY A 124 10.71 0.62 -5.89
CA GLY A 124 10.81 1.61 -6.97
C GLY A 124 9.82 1.36 -8.10
N VAL A 125 9.71 0.10 -8.57
CA VAL A 125 8.76 -0.28 -9.63
C VAL A 125 7.31 -0.10 -9.18
N LEU A 126 6.95 -0.61 -8.00
CA LEU A 126 5.59 -0.50 -7.48
C LEU A 126 5.22 0.95 -7.15
N GLY A 127 6.15 1.73 -6.60
CA GLY A 127 5.94 3.14 -6.30
C GLY A 127 5.70 3.98 -7.56
N SER A 128 6.45 3.72 -8.65
CA SER A 128 6.25 4.39 -9.93
C SER A 128 4.91 4.01 -10.59
N ALA A 129 4.53 2.74 -10.55
CA ALA A 129 3.24 2.26 -11.07
C ALA A 129 2.05 2.87 -10.32
N LEU A 130 2.16 2.99 -8.98
CA LEU A 130 1.12 3.62 -8.17
C LEU A 130 0.98 5.12 -8.48
N SER A 131 2.08 5.85 -8.63
CA SER A 131 2.05 7.27 -9.00
C SER A 131 1.41 7.50 -10.37
N ALA A 132 1.67 6.62 -11.34
CA ALA A 132 1.04 6.69 -12.67
C ALA A 132 -0.47 6.41 -12.60
N ALA A 133 -0.92 5.44 -11.78
CA ALA A 133 -2.33 5.11 -11.61
C ALA A 133 -3.12 6.26 -10.95
N VAL A 134 -2.55 6.95 -9.97
CA VAL A 134 -3.17 8.12 -9.33
C VAL A 134 -3.31 9.29 -10.32
N GLY A 135 -2.33 9.48 -11.22
CA GLY A 135 -2.36 10.54 -12.23
C GLY A 135 -3.38 10.33 -13.35
N THR A 136 -3.84 9.11 -13.61
CA THR A 136 -4.76 8.79 -14.72
C THR A 136 -6.22 8.59 -14.31
N GLY A 137 -6.59 8.79 -13.04
CA GLY A 137 -8.00 8.74 -12.58
C GLY A 137 -8.67 7.37 -12.61
N VAL A 138 -7.91 6.28 -12.70
CA VAL A 138 -8.45 4.91 -12.70
C VAL A 138 -8.69 4.45 -11.25
N HIS A 139 -9.84 4.82 -10.69
CA HIS A 139 -10.16 4.65 -9.26
C HIS A 139 -10.65 3.26 -8.84
N ALA A 140 -11.01 2.37 -9.75
CA ALA A 140 -11.70 1.13 -9.37
C ALA A 140 -10.81 -0.13 -9.27
N ALA A 141 -9.73 -0.23 -10.06
CA ALA A 141 -8.86 -1.42 -10.06
C ALA A 141 -7.63 -1.30 -9.14
N SER A 142 -7.29 -0.07 -8.71
CA SER A 142 -6.08 0.23 -7.93
C SER A 142 -6.19 -0.10 -6.45
N THR A 143 -7.41 -0.20 -5.89
CA THR A 143 -7.62 -0.45 -4.46
C THR A 143 -7.15 -1.83 -3.99
N VAL A 144 -7.16 -2.82 -4.86
CA VAL A 144 -6.72 -4.18 -4.52
C VAL A 144 -5.19 -4.34 -4.64
N ALA A 145 -4.60 -3.75 -5.67
CA ALA A 145 -3.14 -3.75 -5.86
C ALA A 145 -2.43 -2.78 -4.89
N SER A 146 -3.07 -1.65 -4.55
CA SER A 146 -2.55 -0.67 -3.61
C SER A 146 -2.56 -1.14 -2.16
N GLY A 147 -3.41 -2.10 -1.78
CA GLY A 147 -3.38 -2.71 -0.45
C GLY A 147 -2.01 -3.34 -0.13
N ALA A 148 -1.30 -3.87 -1.13
CA ALA A 148 0.04 -4.42 -0.96
C ALA A 148 1.16 -3.37 -0.93
N ALA A 149 0.97 -2.23 -1.61
CA ALA A 149 1.95 -1.14 -1.67
C ALA A 149 1.70 -0.04 -0.62
N MET A 150 0.50 0.03 -0.02
CA MET A 150 0.07 1.07 0.92
C MET A 150 0.67 0.97 2.32
N GLY A 151 1.52 0.01 2.60
CA GLY A 151 2.38 0.06 3.79
C GLY A 151 3.34 1.27 3.80
N ALA A 152 3.57 1.90 2.64
CA ALA A 152 4.49 3.03 2.49
C ALA A 152 3.81 4.39 2.16
N SER A 153 2.51 4.44 1.88
CA SER A 153 1.86 5.70 1.42
C SER A 153 0.46 5.93 1.99
N ALA A 154 0.36 6.07 3.31
CA ALA A 154 -0.86 6.56 3.98
C ALA A 154 -1.27 7.99 3.54
N GLY A 155 -0.51 8.63 2.66
CA GLY A 155 -0.76 9.99 2.16
C GLY A 155 -1.58 10.09 0.86
N ALA A 156 -1.78 8.99 0.11
CA ALA A 156 -2.44 9.06 -1.21
C ALA A 156 -3.98 8.96 -1.16
N THR A 157 -4.58 8.63 0.00
CA THR A 157 -6.02 8.45 0.15
C THR A 157 -6.80 9.75 0.31
N ALA A 158 -6.13 10.88 0.55
CA ALA A 158 -6.80 12.18 0.76
C ALA A 158 -7.52 12.71 -0.51
N ASN A 159 -7.04 12.39 -1.71
CA ASN A 159 -7.65 12.90 -2.95
C ASN A 159 -8.85 12.06 -3.47
N ALA A 160 -8.93 10.79 -3.13
CA ALA A 160 -10.08 9.96 -3.52
C ALA A 160 -11.34 10.26 -2.68
N GLY A 161 -11.15 10.78 -1.46
CA GLY A 161 -12.25 11.21 -0.58
C GLY A 161 -12.95 12.49 -1.07
N GLY A 162 -12.25 13.40 -1.74
CA GLY A 162 -12.80 14.68 -2.19
C GLY A 162 -13.97 14.52 -3.16
N ALA A 163 -13.79 13.78 -4.25
CA ALA A 163 -14.84 13.63 -5.27
C ALA A 163 -16.08 12.87 -4.76
N ALA A 164 -15.92 11.90 -3.89
CA ALA A 164 -17.04 11.18 -3.29
C ALA A 164 -17.81 12.08 -2.30
N THR A 165 -17.10 12.91 -1.55
CA THR A 165 -17.69 13.89 -0.62
C THR A 165 -18.45 14.98 -1.39
N ASP A 166 -17.89 15.48 -2.48
CA ASP A 166 -18.53 16.49 -3.32
C ASP A 166 -19.84 15.98 -3.93
N ASN A 167 -19.84 14.74 -4.46
CA ASN A 167 -21.04 14.11 -5.00
C ASN A 167 -22.12 13.86 -3.93
N ALA A 168 -21.72 13.41 -2.74
CA ALA A 168 -22.65 13.20 -1.63
C ALA A 168 -23.25 14.52 -1.14
N THR A 169 -22.44 15.58 -1.04
CA THR A 169 -22.89 16.92 -0.66
C THR A 169 -23.84 17.49 -1.69
N SER A 170 -23.53 17.38 -2.98
CA SER A 170 -24.41 17.83 -4.06
C SER A 170 -25.76 17.13 -4.02
N TYR A 171 -25.79 15.81 -3.85
CA TYR A 171 -27.03 15.05 -3.72
C TYR A 171 -27.89 15.50 -2.52
N LEU A 172 -27.27 15.75 -1.38
CA LEU A 172 -27.97 16.20 -0.16
C LEU A 172 -28.55 17.60 -0.34
N VAL A 173 -27.83 18.48 -1.02
CA VAL A 173 -28.31 19.82 -1.36
C VAL A 173 -29.47 19.76 -2.36
N ASP A 174 -29.36 18.92 -3.41
CA ASP A 174 -30.47 18.70 -4.36
C ASP A 174 -31.71 18.14 -3.66
N ALA A 175 -31.52 17.29 -2.66
CA ALA A 175 -32.64 16.75 -1.86
C ALA A 175 -33.34 17.85 -1.03
N LEU A 176 -32.62 18.89 -0.54
CA LEU A 176 -33.21 20.05 0.16
C LEU A 176 -34.11 20.83 -0.75
N PHE A 177 -33.68 21.10 -1.99
CA PHE A 177 -34.38 21.99 -2.92
C PHE A 177 -35.31 21.26 -3.89
N ARG A 178 -35.58 19.98 -3.70
CA ARG A 178 -36.52 19.26 -4.55
C ARG A 178 -37.94 19.88 -4.44
N PRO A 179 -38.55 20.36 -5.55
CA PRO A 179 -39.84 20.99 -5.55
C PRO A 179 -40.94 20.13 -4.94
N ALA A 180 -41.92 20.74 -4.30
CA ALA A 180 -43.04 20.02 -3.69
C ALA A 180 -44.01 19.47 -4.74
N ASP A 181 -44.12 20.15 -5.90
CA ASP A 181 -45.02 19.78 -7.00
C ASP A 181 -44.41 20.04 -8.38
N ALA A 182 -45.00 19.44 -9.43
CA ALA A 182 -44.54 19.55 -10.83
C ALA A 182 -44.69 20.97 -11.41
N ALA A 183 -45.65 21.76 -10.92
CA ALA A 183 -45.87 23.14 -11.39
C ALA A 183 -44.71 24.05 -10.98
N ARG A 184 -44.15 23.84 -9.80
CA ARG A 184 -42.95 24.56 -9.33
C ARG A 184 -41.69 24.12 -10.04
N LEU A 185 -41.58 22.83 -10.42
CA LEU A 185 -40.48 22.37 -11.22
C LEU A 185 -40.44 23.07 -12.60
N ALA A 186 -41.62 23.35 -13.20
CA ALA A 186 -41.73 24.05 -14.47
C ALA A 186 -41.48 25.57 -14.34
N ALA A 187 -41.67 26.16 -13.15
CA ALA A 187 -41.48 27.59 -12.84
C ALA A 187 -40.11 27.91 -12.24
N ALA A 188 -39.23 26.92 -12.12
CA ALA A 188 -37.91 27.10 -11.53
C ALA A 188 -37.05 28.13 -12.28
N ASN A 189 -36.41 29.04 -11.53
CA ASN A 189 -35.46 30.00 -12.09
C ASN A 189 -34.03 29.51 -11.81
N PRO A 190 -33.30 29.03 -12.86
CA PRO A 190 -32.01 28.40 -12.66
C PRO A 190 -30.98 29.27 -11.95
N GLU A 191 -30.94 30.57 -12.16
CA GLU A 191 -29.96 31.46 -11.52
C GLU A 191 -30.22 31.62 -10.03
N SER A 192 -31.48 31.80 -9.65
CA SER A 192 -31.85 31.98 -8.25
C SER A 192 -31.72 30.66 -7.46
N ASP A 193 -31.96 29.54 -8.12
CA ASP A 193 -31.82 28.21 -7.53
C ASP A 193 -30.35 27.83 -7.34
N ALA A 194 -29.46 28.17 -8.30
CA ALA A 194 -28.03 28.00 -8.17
C ALA A 194 -27.45 28.80 -6.99
N ALA A 195 -27.91 30.04 -6.78
CA ALA A 195 -27.47 30.86 -5.65
C ALA A 195 -27.89 30.26 -4.30
N ALA A 196 -29.13 29.79 -4.18
CA ALA A 196 -29.65 29.13 -2.99
C ALA A 196 -28.92 27.80 -2.68
N THR A 197 -28.67 27.00 -3.72
CA THR A 197 -27.91 25.77 -3.65
C THR A 197 -26.47 26.00 -3.17
N ALA A 198 -25.79 27.00 -3.71
CA ALA A 198 -24.45 27.38 -3.28
C ALA A 198 -24.40 27.88 -1.84
N GLN A 199 -25.42 28.58 -1.39
CA GLN A 199 -25.54 29.08 0.00
C GLN A 199 -25.77 27.95 0.98
N ALA A 200 -26.69 27.03 0.68
CA ALA A 200 -26.93 25.84 1.49
C ALA A 200 -25.70 24.95 1.57
N SER A 201 -24.98 24.74 0.44
CA SER A 201 -23.73 23.99 0.41
C SER A 201 -22.67 24.58 1.34
N ARG A 202 -22.49 25.91 1.34
CA ARG A 202 -21.53 26.57 2.23
C ARG A 202 -21.89 26.38 3.71
N ILE A 203 -23.18 26.50 4.06
CA ILE A 203 -23.65 26.27 5.43
C ILE A 203 -23.39 24.83 5.85
N LEU A 204 -23.75 23.84 5.01
CA LEU A 204 -23.54 22.43 5.32
C LEU A 204 -22.06 22.07 5.47
N ILE A 205 -21.19 22.61 4.59
CA ILE A 205 -19.73 22.37 4.67
C ILE A 205 -19.16 23.02 5.94
N ALA A 206 -19.53 24.27 6.24
CA ALA A 206 -19.05 24.96 7.44
C ALA A 206 -19.52 24.25 8.71
N SER A 207 -20.78 23.80 8.75
CA SER A 207 -21.33 23.04 9.87
C SER A 207 -20.72 21.67 10.05
N ALA A 208 -20.41 20.98 8.94
CA ALA A 208 -19.69 19.69 8.99
C ALA A 208 -18.28 19.86 9.58
N ALA A 209 -17.60 20.97 9.27
CA ALA A 209 -16.29 21.30 9.85
C ALA A 209 -16.39 21.71 11.33
N ALA A 210 -17.44 22.45 11.72
CA ALA A 210 -17.68 22.86 13.11
C ALA A 210 -18.17 21.72 14.01
N GLY A 211 -18.73 20.66 13.41
CA GLY A 211 -19.28 19.50 14.14
C GLY A 211 -20.78 19.59 14.42
N GLU A 212 -21.39 20.76 14.30
CA GLU A 212 -22.82 20.97 14.51
C GLU A 212 -23.36 22.09 13.61
N VAL A 213 -24.66 22.07 13.37
CA VAL A 213 -25.37 23.15 12.67
C VAL A 213 -25.99 24.09 13.72
N SER A 214 -25.69 25.37 13.66
CA SER A 214 -26.25 26.35 14.57
C SER A 214 -27.79 26.45 14.46
N ALA A 215 -28.47 26.86 15.52
CA ALA A 215 -29.92 27.06 15.50
C ALA A 215 -30.35 28.13 14.47
N ASP A 216 -29.52 29.15 14.30
CA ASP A 216 -29.74 30.22 13.32
C ASP A 216 -29.62 29.70 11.89
N ASP A 217 -28.61 28.88 11.59
CA ASP A 217 -28.42 28.25 10.28
C ASP A 217 -29.57 27.28 9.95
N LYS A 218 -30.04 26.50 10.92
CA LYS A 218 -31.23 25.63 10.75
C LYS A 218 -32.45 26.42 10.39
N THR A 219 -32.69 27.53 11.11
CA THR A 219 -33.82 28.42 10.87
C THR A 219 -33.71 29.03 9.48
N TYR A 220 -32.56 29.56 9.13
CA TYR A 220 -32.31 30.15 7.81
C TYR A 220 -32.47 29.13 6.67
N LEU A 221 -31.91 27.94 6.80
CA LEU A 221 -32.05 26.85 5.81
C LEU A 221 -33.55 26.49 5.64
N SER A 222 -34.31 26.40 6.74
CA SER A 222 -35.73 26.06 6.67
C SER A 222 -36.52 27.13 5.92
N GLN A 223 -36.26 28.42 6.16
CA GLN A 223 -36.87 29.53 5.44
C GLN A 223 -36.48 29.50 3.94
N LEU A 224 -35.21 29.27 3.65
CA LEU A 224 -34.72 29.20 2.29
C LEU A 224 -35.36 28.04 1.51
N VAL A 225 -35.48 26.86 2.14
CA VAL A 225 -36.15 25.69 1.57
C VAL A 225 -37.63 25.96 1.36
N ALA A 226 -38.36 26.53 2.34
CA ALA A 226 -39.76 26.87 2.21
C ALA A 226 -40.01 27.84 1.03
N ALA A 227 -39.19 28.90 0.93
CA ALA A 227 -39.32 29.92 -0.11
C ALA A 227 -39.10 29.33 -1.52
N ARG A 228 -38.18 28.35 -1.67
CA ARG A 228 -37.80 27.78 -2.96
C ARG A 228 -38.63 26.58 -3.38
N THR A 229 -39.05 25.71 -2.44
CA THR A 229 -39.78 24.49 -2.73
C THR A 229 -41.27 24.61 -2.66
N GLY A 230 -41.80 25.65 -1.99
CA GLY A 230 -43.22 25.86 -1.74
C GLY A 230 -43.79 25.00 -0.61
N LEU A 231 -42.92 24.38 0.16
CA LEU A 231 -43.32 23.68 1.38
C LEU A 231 -43.83 24.68 2.47
N SER A 232 -44.68 24.20 3.34
CA SER A 232 -44.98 24.92 4.58
C SER A 232 -43.71 25.04 5.46
N GLU A 233 -43.62 26.05 6.32
CA GLU A 233 -42.47 26.17 7.23
C GLU A 233 -42.22 24.91 8.09
N PRO A 234 -43.25 24.26 8.66
CA PRO A 234 -43.05 23.02 9.39
C PRO A 234 -42.46 21.87 8.52
N ASP A 235 -42.97 21.74 7.28
CA ASP A 235 -42.50 20.69 6.35
C ASP A 235 -41.09 20.99 5.86
N ALA A 236 -40.75 22.23 5.60
CA ALA A 236 -39.41 22.66 5.25
C ALA A 236 -38.40 22.38 6.39
N ARG A 237 -38.81 22.68 7.64
CA ARG A 237 -37.99 22.37 8.82
C ARG A 237 -37.77 20.86 8.96
N ALA A 238 -38.83 20.07 8.84
CA ALA A 238 -38.73 18.61 8.89
C ALA A 238 -37.78 18.04 7.80
N ARG A 239 -37.82 18.63 6.59
CA ARG A 239 -36.90 18.26 5.49
C ARG A 239 -35.45 18.61 5.81
N VAL A 240 -35.18 19.81 6.35
CA VAL A 240 -33.85 20.22 6.79
C VAL A 240 -33.33 19.28 7.86
N ASP A 241 -34.11 18.99 8.89
CA ASP A 241 -33.73 18.07 9.97
C ASP A 241 -33.43 16.65 9.42
N ALA A 242 -34.23 16.16 8.48
CA ALA A 242 -34.00 14.86 7.83
C ALA A 242 -32.70 14.82 7.01
N VAL A 243 -32.34 15.91 6.31
CA VAL A 243 -31.09 16.00 5.57
C VAL A 243 -29.92 16.12 6.54
N LEU A 244 -30.03 16.91 7.61
CA LEU A 244 -28.99 17.03 8.62
C LEU A 244 -28.71 15.68 9.32
N ALA A 245 -29.75 14.91 9.62
CA ALA A 245 -29.58 13.55 10.15
C ALA A 245 -28.79 12.64 9.21
N ARG A 246 -29.03 12.73 7.90
CA ARG A 246 -28.24 11.97 6.88
C ARG A 246 -26.80 12.45 6.79
N VAL A 247 -26.56 13.76 6.92
CA VAL A 247 -25.19 14.31 6.96
C VAL A 247 -24.44 13.75 8.16
N GLU A 248 -25.05 13.74 9.35
CA GLU A 248 -24.42 13.19 10.54
C GLU A 248 -24.19 11.67 10.43
N GLU A 249 -25.13 10.92 9.89
CA GLU A 249 -24.96 9.50 9.60
C GLU A 249 -23.80 9.26 8.62
N ALA A 250 -23.72 10.02 7.53
CA ALA A 250 -22.62 9.93 6.57
C ALA A 250 -21.26 10.27 7.20
N LYS A 251 -21.23 11.27 8.09
CA LYS A 251 -20.02 11.65 8.85
C LYS A 251 -19.58 10.52 9.78
N VAL A 252 -20.48 9.90 10.52
CA VAL A 252 -20.18 8.76 11.39
C VAL A 252 -19.67 7.58 10.59
N GLN A 253 -20.30 7.26 9.45
CA GLN A 253 -19.84 6.21 8.54
C GLN A 253 -18.45 6.50 7.98
N ALA A 254 -18.17 7.75 7.57
CA ALA A 254 -16.85 8.16 7.09
C ALA A 254 -15.78 8.03 8.19
N GLN A 255 -16.09 8.42 9.42
CA GLN A 255 -15.19 8.27 10.56
C GLN A 255 -14.91 6.80 10.88
N GLN A 256 -15.92 5.94 10.86
CA GLN A 256 -15.76 4.49 11.04
C GLN A 256 -14.93 3.86 9.93
N ALA A 257 -15.16 4.27 8.67
CA ALA A 257 -14.37 3.81 7.53
C ALA A 257 -12.91 4.25 7.65
N ALA A 258 -12.66 5.51 8.04
CA ALA A 258 -11.32 6.04 8.27
C ALA A 258 -10.59 5.32 9.42
N ASP A 259 -11.28 5.06 10.54
CA ASP A 259 -10.70 4.32 11.68
C ASP A 259 -10.39 2.87 11.29
N THR A 260 -11.28 2.22 10.54
CA THR A 260 -11.06 0.87 10.01
C THR A 260 -9.86 0.84 9.06
N ALA A 261 -9.77 1.80 8.13
CA ALA A 261 -8.66 1.93 7.21
C ALA A 261 -7.33 2.19 7.94
N ARG A 262 -7.35 3.05 8.97
CA ARG A 262 -6.18 3.33 9.81
C ARG A 262 -5.70 2.08 10.54
N LYS A 263 -6.61 1.32 11.16
CA LYS A 263 -6.28 0.06 11.87
C LYS A 263 -5.74 -0.99 10.91
N ALA A 264 -6.38 -1.16 9.75
CA ALA A 264 -5.92 -2.08 8.71
C ALA A 264 -4.54 -1.68 8.19
N GLY A 265 -4.30 -0.39 7.92
CA GLY A 265 -3.01 0.14 7.49
C GLY A 265 -1.90 -0.08 8.51
N ALA A 266 -2.17 0.18 9.80
CA ALA A 266 -1.21 -0.06 10.88
C ALA A 266 -0.87 -1.57 11.01
N THR A 267 -1.87 -2.45 10.98
CA THR A 267 -1.67 -3.89 11.01
C THR A 267 -0.84 -4.37 9.83
N PHE A 268 -1.17 -3.89 8.62
CA PHE A 268 -0.43 -4.21 7.40
C PHE A 268 1.03 -3.74 7.46
N ALA A 269 1.28 -2.52 7.94
CA ALA A 269 2.63 -1.98 8.08
C ALA A 269 3.48 -2.79 9.07
N LEU A 270 2.92 -3.17 10.23
CA LEU A 270 3.62 -3.97 11.24
C LEU A 270 3.90 -5.40 10.74
N LEU A 271 2.92 -6.07 10.14
CA LEU A 271 3.11 -7.40 9.56
C LEU A 271 4.07 -7.37 8.37
N GLY A 272 4.00 -6.32 7.55
CA GLY A 272 4.92 -6.09 6.44
C GLY A 272 6.36 -5.91 6.90
N ALA A 273 6.58 -5.06 7.91
CA ALA A 273 7.91 -4.86 8.50
C ALA A 273 8.47 -6.16 9.07
N LEU A 274 7.66 -6.92 9.82
CA LEU A 274 8.06 -8.23 10.34
C LEU A 274 8.40 -9.20 9.21
N SER A 275 7.58 -9.26 8.16
CA SER A 275 7.80 -10.12 6.99
C SER A 275 9.08 -9.75 6.25
N LEU A 276 9.41 -8.47 6.14
CA LEU A 276 10.67 -8.00 5.56
C LEU A 276 11.86 -8.46 6.39
N VAL A 277 11.82 -8.32 7.72
CA VAL A 277 12.90 -8.82 8.60
C VAL A 277 13.10 -10.32 8.43
N VAL A 278 12.03 -11.10 8.44
CA VAL A 278 12.09 -12.56 8.21
C VAL A 278 12.65 -12.85 6.81
N GLY A 279 12.25 -12.08 5.79
CA GLY A 279 12.79 -12.20 4.43
C GLY A 279 14.30 -11.98 4.35
N ALA A 280 14.84 -11.01 5.11
CA ALA A 280 16.28 -10.79 5.21
C ALA A 280 17.01 -12.01 5.79
N PHE A 281 16.48 -12.60 6.87
CA PHE A 281 17.04 -13.84 7.46
C PHE A 281 16.97 -15.02 6.49
N ILE A 282 15.85 -15.20 5.78
CA ILE A 282 15.68 -16.26 4.79
C ILE A 282 16.72 -16.11 3.67
N ALA A 283 16.89 -14.89 3.12
CA ALA A 283 17.85 -14.65 2.05
C ALA A 283 19.29 -14.89 2.51
N SER A 284 19.65 -14.45 3.73
CA SER A 284 20.97 -14.69 4.32
C SER A 284 21.25 -16.18 4.51
N ALA A 285 20.29 -16.92 5.08
CA ALA A 285 20.41 -18.36 5.28
C ALA A 285 20.47 -19.13 3.94
N ALA A 286 19.65 -18.75 2.96
CA ALA A 286 19.64 -19.35 1.65
C ALA A 286 20.95 -19.11 0.89
N ALA A 287 21.58 -17.94 1.05
CA ALA A 287 22.87 -17.63 0.46
C ALA A 287 23.99 -18.48 1.08
N ALA A 288 24.01 -18.65 2.40
CA ALA A 288 24.96 -19.55 3.06
C ALA A 288 24.80 -21.00 2.60
N LEU A 289 23.55 -21.44 2.36
CA LEU A 289 23.28 -22.77 1.79
C LEU A 289 23.81 -22.88 0.35
N GLY A 290 23.50 -21.90 -0.50
CA GLY A 290 23.94 -21.86 -1.90
C GLY A 290 25.47 -21.83 -2.01
N GLY A 291 26.13 -21.06 -1.15
CA GLY A 291 27.59 -20.97 -1.07
C GLY A 291 28.23 -22.29 -0.66
N ARG A 292 27.70 -22.96 0.37
CA ARG A 292 28.19 -24.29 0.80
C ARG A 292 28.04 -25.33 -0.29
N GLN A 293 26.88 -25.45 -0.92
CA GLN A 293 26.65 -26.41 -2.01
C GLN A 293 27.59 -26.17 -3.18
N ARG A 294 27.94 -24.93 -3.50
CA ARG A 294 28.91 -24.60 -4.51
C ARG A 294 30.32 -25.12 -4.15
N ASP A 295 30.72 -24.92 -2.89
CA ASP A 295 32.06 -25.33 -2.45
C ASP A 295 32.20 -26.87 -2.30
N ASP A 296 31.12 -27.56 -1.90
CA ASP A 296 31.07 -29.02 -1.75
C ASP A 296 31.12 -29.74 -3.10
N GLU A 297 30.42 -29.28 -4.14
CA GLU A 297 30.44 -29.89 -5.46
C GLU A 297 31.84 -29.83 -6.09
N GLU A 298 32.61 -28.78 -5.88
CA GLU A 298 33.96 -28.64 -6.40
C GLU A 298 34.95 -29.60 -5.70
N ALA A 299 34.70 -29.94 -4.43
CA ALA A 299 35.52 -30.89 -3.67
C ALA A 299 35.37 -32.34 -4.17
N VAL A 300 34.29 -32.68 -4.87
CA VAL A 300 34.05 -34.02 -5.44
C VAL A 300 34.81 -34.25 -6.74
N PHE A 301 35.20 -33.18 -7.42
CA PHE A 301 35.93 -33.25 -8.72
C PHE A 301 37.44 -33.06 -8.60
N LEU A 302 37.97 -32.83 -7.40
CA LEU A 302 39.42 -32.78 -7.09
C LEU A 302 39.88 -34.03 -6.36
#